data_c1d80766bf6150440335eea7f2d19095
#
_entry.id   c1d80766bf6150440335eea7f2d19095
#
_cell.length_a   1.000
_cell.length_b   1.000
_cell.length_c   1.000
_cell.angle_alpha   90.00
_cell.angle_beta   90.00
_cell.angle_gamma   90.00
#
_symmetry.space_group_name_H-M   'P 1'
#
loop_
_entity.id
_entity.type
_entity.pdbx_description
1 polymer ?
#
loop_
_entity_poly.entity_id
_entity_poly.type
_entity_poly.pdbx_seq_one_letter_code
_entity_poly.pdbx_strand_id
1 'polypeptide(L)'
;MITGGELFERVIDEDFVLTERACTVFMRQICEGIEFVHRQNILHLDMKPENILCLTKAGNRIKIIDFGLARFYDPEKKLQVLFGTPEFVAPEVVNFDQIGYGTDMWSVGVICYVLLSGLSPFMGETDIETMANVTVAKYDYDDEAFNEISEDAKDFIQKLLVKDKDDRLSASSTLTHPWLIQSALCTELRVTKSKLKRYVIKKRWAKAVSAVIALKRMGAKFEDVHDKEEKKNGGN
;
A
#
# COMPACT_ATOMS: atom_id res chain seq x y z
N MET A 1 -16.85 -5.39 -14.82
CA MET A 1 -16.21 -4.05 -14.91
C MET A 1 -15.88 -3.61 -13.49
N ILE A 2 -14.71 -3.03 -13.24
CA ILE A 2 -14.31 -2.48 -11.92
C ILE A 2 -14.75 -1.03 -11.90
N THR A 3 -15.54 -0.63 -10.89
CA THR A 3 -16.12 0.72 -10.78
C THR A 3 -15.90 1.37 -9.42
N GLY A 4 -15.27 0.63 -8.47
CA GLY A 4 -15.12 1.04 -7.06
C GLY A 4 -13.90 1.90 -6.76
N GLY A 5 -12.96 2.05 -7.71
CA GLY A 5 -11.71 2.80 -7.48
C GLY A 5 -10.69 2.03 -6.64
N GLU A 6 -9.65 2.71 -6.20
CA GLU A 6 -8.59 2.15 -5.35
C GLU A 6 -9.12 1.88 -3.93
N LEU A 7 -8.57 0.85 -3.25
CA LEU A 7 -8.98 0.48 -1.89
C LEU A 7 -8.92 1.67 -0.91
N PHE A 8 -7.83 2.42 -0.92
CA PHE A 8 -7.66 3.53 0.02
C PHE A 8 -8.58 4.70 -0.28
N GLU A 9 -9.00 4.91 -1.53
CA GLU A 9 -10.04 5.88 -1.88
C GLU A 9 -11.39 5.46 -1.30
N ARG A 10 -11.69 4.16 -1.35
CA ARG A 10 -12.92 3.60 -0.78
C ARG A 10 -13.01 3.78 0.74
N VAL A 11 -11.92 3.51 1.47
CA VAL A 11 -11.94 3.55 2.94
C VAL A 11 -11.93 4.97 3.51
N ILE A 12 -11.49 5.97 2.75
CA ILE A 12 -11.57 7.39 3.15
C ILE A 12 -12.88 8.07 2.76
N ASP A 13 -13.71 7.42 1.95
CA ASP A 13 -15.04 7.92 1.57
C ASP A 13 -15.88 8.26 2.81
N GLU A 14 -16.67 9.33 2.74
CA GLU A 14 -17.43 9.81 3.89
C GLU A 14 -18.49 8.80 4.33
N ASP A 15 -19.08 8.10 3.37
CA ASP A 15 -20.10 7.07 3.62
C ASP A 15 -19.52 5.74 4.13
N PHE A 16 -18.19 5.59 4.18
CA PHE A 16 -17.53 4.38 4.67
C PHE A 16 -17.16 4.50 6.14
N VAL A 17 -17.70 3.63 6.98
CA VAL A 17 -17.28 3.53 8.38
C VAL A 17 -16.07 2.61 8.48
N LEU A 18 -14.88 3.21 8.68
CA LEU A 18 -13.64 2.46 8.87
C LEU A 18 -13.59 1.89 10.28
N THR A 19 -13.52 0.57 10.37
CA THR A 19 -13.35 -0.19 11.61
C THR A 19 -12.25 -1.21 11.43
N GLU A 20 -11.68 -1.72 12.52
CA GLU A 20 -10.70 -2.81 12.44
C GLU A 20 -11.30 -4.05 11.74
N ARG A 21 -12.59 -4.35 12.02
CA ARG A 21 -13.33 -5.42 11.32
C ARG A 21 -13.44 -5.19 9.82
N ALA A 22 -13.64 -3.95 9.36
CA ALA A 22 -13.63 -3.65 7.94
C ALA A 22 -12.23 -3.88 7.32
N CYS A 23 -11.17 -3.54 8.06
CA CYS A 23 -9.80 -3.82 7.64
C CYS A 23 -9.54 -5.33 7.49
N THR A 24 -10.03 -6.18 8.43
CA THR A 24 -9.85 -7.64 8.31
C THR A 24 -10.54 -8.21 7.07
N VAL A 25 -11.70 -7.67 6.65
CA VAL A 25 -12.40 -8.10 5.43
C VAL A 25 -11.55 -7.83 4.18
N PHE A 26 -10.86 -6.69 4.12
CA PHE A 26 -9.98 -6.37 3.00
C PHE A 26 -8.68 -7.18 3.07
N MET A 27 -8.03 -7.22 4.24
CA MET A 27 -6.76 -7.94 4.41
C MET A 27 -6.89 -9.43 4.14
N ARG A 28 -8.00 -10.07 4.54
CA ARG A 28 -8.27 -11.46 4.19
C ARG A 28 -8.27 -11.67 2.68
N GLN A 29 -8.98 -10.84 1.92
CA GLN A 29 -9.05 -10.96 0.47
C GLN A 29 -7.69 -10.70 -0.20
N ILE A 30 -6.89 -9.76 0.34
CA ILE A 30 -5.52 -9.53 -0.13
C ILE A 30 -4.68 -10.80 0.07
N CYS A 31 -4.73 -11.39 1.27
CA CYS A 31 -4.00 -12.62 1.58
C CYS A 31 -4.47 -13.81 0.73
N GLU A 32 -5.79 -13.98 0.51
CA GLU A 32 -6.35 -15.01 -0.38
C GLU A 32 -5.86 -14.82 -1.83
N GLY A 33 -5.82 -13.57 -2.31
CA GLY A 33 -5.33 -13.27 -3.66
C GLY A 33 -3.85 -13.57 -3.82
N ILE A 34 -3.01 -13.18 -2.85
CA ILE A 34 -1.57 -13.47 -2.87
C ILE A 34 -1.30 -14.96 -2.68
N GLU A 35 -2.05 -15.64 -1.82
CA GLU A 35 -1.95 -17.10 -1.66
C GLU A 35 -2.22 -17.83 -2.98
N PHE A 36 -3.25 -17.43 -3.72
CA PHE A 36 -3.53 -17.97 -5.04
C PHE A 36 -2.37 -17.73 -6.02
N VAL A 37 -1.79 -16.52 -6.05
CA VAL A 37 -0.66 -16.15 -6.91
C VAL A 37 0.57 -17.00 -6.56
N HIS A 38 0.90 -17.13 -5.28
CA HIS A 38 2.03 -17.90 -4.79
C HIS A 38 1.90 -19.40 -5.09
N ARG A 39 0.69 -19.96 -5.05
CA ARG A 39 0.43 -21.35 -5.48
C ARG A 39 0.72 -21.61 -6.95
N GLN A 40 0.72 -20.58 -7.78
CA GLN A 40 1.11 -20.66 -9.19
C GLN A 40 2.62 -20.44 -9.39
N ASN A 41 3.40 -20.42 -8.31
CA ASN A 41 4.82 -20.06 -8.32
C ASN A 41 5.09 -18.71 -8.97
N ILE A 42 4.26 -17.72 -8.67
CA ILE A 42 4.41 -16.34 -9.14
C ILE A 42 4.62 -15.44 -7.93
N LEU A 43 5.55 -14.50 -8.04
CA LEU A 43 5.69 -13.35 -7.15
C LEU A 43 5.08 -12.12 -7.84
N HIS A 44 4.29 -11.34 -7.10
CA HIS A 44 3.65 -10.13 -7.64
C HIS A 44 4.65 -8.97 -7.76
N LEU A 45 5.45 -8.72 -6.70
CA LEU A 45 6.56 -7.76 -6.60
C LEU A 45 6.19 -6.26 -6.73
N ASP A 46 4.91 -5.93 -6.83
CA ASP A 46 4.43 -4.53 -6.82
C ASP A 46 3.12 -4.41 -6.01
N MET A 47 3.08 -5.10 -4.86
CA MET A 47 1.94 -4.97 -3.95
C MET A 47 1.96 -3.61 -3.28
N LYS A 48 0.91 -2.83 -3.53
CA LYS A 48 0.67 -1.48 -2.97
C LYS A 48 -0.82 -1.14 -3.04
N PRO A 49 -1.30 -0.14 -2.31
CA PRO A 49 -2.72 0.22 -2.28
C PRO A 49 -3.31 0.55 -3.65
N GLU A 50 -2.53 1.16 -4.54
CA GLU A 50 -2.94 1.52 -5.90
C GLU A 50 -3.24 0.30 -6.78
N ASN A 51 -2.66 -0.85 -6.46
CA ASN A 51 -2.85 -2.11 -7.18
C ASN A 51 -3.95 -2.99 -6.55
N ILE A 52 -4.74 -2.44 -5.62
CA ILE A 52 -5.90 -3.12 -5.01
C ILE A 52 -7.15 -2.31 -5.33
N LEU A 53 -8.00 -2.85 -6.21
CA LEU A 53 -9.21 -2.16 -6.64
C LEU A 53 -10.47 -2.78 -6.03
N CYS A 54 -11.41 -1.93 -5.63
CA CYS A 54 -12.75 -2.33 -5.25
C CYS A 54 -13.60 -2.63 -6.49
N LEU A 55 -14.35 -3.73 -6.49
CA LEU A 55 -15.18 -4.10 -7.64
C LEU A 55 -16.31 -3.10 -7.87
N THR A 56 -16.92 -2.62 -6.78
CA THR A 56 -18.02 -1.66 -6.80
C THR A 56 -17.83 -0.59 -5.73
N LYS A 57 -18.46 0.58 -5.91
CA LYS A 57 -18.40 1.69 -4.95
C LYS A 57 -18.94 1.33 -3.57
N ALA A 58 -20.00 0.52 -3.48
CA ALA A 58 -20.65 0.20 -2.22
C ALA A 58 -20.17 -1.14 -1.61
N GLY A 59 -19.51 -2.01 -2.38
CA GLY A 59 -19.10 -3.33 -1.94
C GLY A 59 -17.70 -3.35 -1.34
N ASN A 60 -17.40 -4.45 -0.63
CA ASN A 60 -16.08 -4.70 -0.01
C ASN A 60 -15.27 -5.77 -0.77
N ARG A 61 -15.71 -6.18 -1.97
CA ARG A 61 -14.95 -7.12 -2.79
C ARG A 61 -13.86 -6.38 -3.54
N ILE A 62 -12.65 -6.95 -3.54
CA ILE A 62 -11.48 -6.38 -4.18
C ILE A 62 -10.93 -7.25 -5.29
N LYS A 63 -10.03 -6.69 -6.08
CA LYS A 63 -9.13 -7.39 -7.00
C LYS A 63 -7.73 -6.79 -6.90
N ILE A 64 -6.74 -7.68 -6.88
CA ILE A 64 -5.34 -7.33 -7.10
C ILE A 64 -5.12 -7.21 -8.61
N ILE A 65 -4.44 -6.14 -9.02
CA ILE A 65 -4.16 -5.80 -10.42
C ILE A 65 -2.68 -5.53 -10.62
N ASP A 66 -2.30 -5.34 -11.88
CA ASP A 66 -0.96 -4.91 -12.33
C ASP A 66 0.15 -5.94 -12.02
N PHE A 67 0.19 -6.99 -12.81
CA PHE A 67 1.24 -8.00 -12.81
C PHE A 67 2.45 -7.63 -13.72
N GLY A 68 2.63 -6.34 -14.02
CA GLY A 68 3.71 -5.86 -14.90
C GLY A 68 5.12 -6.17 -14.38
N LEU A 69 5.29 -6.23 -13.06
CA LEU A 69 6.56 -6.58 -12.41
C LEU A 69 6.62 -8.05 -11.97
N ALA A 70 5.54 -8.82 -12.11
CA ALA A 70 5.47 -10.19 -11.65
C ALA A 70 6.52 -11.11 -12.29
N ARG A 71 6.98 -12.10 -11.52
CA ARG A 71 7.98 -13.08 -11.97
C ARG A 71 7.58 -14.49 -11.57
N PHE A 72 7.86 -15.46 -12.44
CA PHE A 72 7.87 -16.86 -12.05
C PHE A 72 8.98 -17.09 -11.03
N TYR A 73 8.65 -17.79 -9.96
CA TYR A 73 9.54 -18.07 -8.86
C TYR A 73 9.86 -19.57 -8.82
N ASP A 74 11.14 -19.87 -8.82
CA ASP A 74 11.69 -21.20 -8.62
C ASP A 74 12.60 -21.16 -7.39
N PRO A 75 12.24 -21.81 -6.27
CA PRO A 75 13.03 -21.78 -5.04
C PRO A 75 14.48 -22.29 -5.22
N GLU A 76 14.74 -23.13 -6.23
CA GLU A 76 16.07 -23.67 -6.53
C GLU A 76 16.95 -22.67 -7.30
N LYS A 77 16.36 -21.59 -7.83
CA LYS A 77 17.07 -20.58 -8.62
C LYS A 77 17.14 -19.26 -7.87
N LYS A 78 18.32 -18.65 -7.89
CA LYS A 78 18.47 -17.29 -7.35
C LYS A 78 17.72 -16.30 -8.23
N LEU A 79 16.81 -15.55 -7.60
CA LEU A 79 16.10 -14.44 -8.23
C LEU A 79 16.36 -13.17 -7.41
N GLN A 80 16.88 -12.14 -8.07
CA GLN A 80 17.15 -10.83 -7.50
C GLN A 80 16.49 -9.79 -8.38
N VAL A 81 15.93 -8.75 -7.78
CA VAL A 81 15.30 -7.65 -8.48
C VAL A 81 15.68 -6.34 -7.83
N LEU A 82 15.67 -5.25 -8.61
CA LEU A 82 15.91 -3.90 -8.13
C LEU A 82 14.83 -2.98 -8.70
N PHE A 83 13.61 -3.19 -8.25
CA PHE A 83 12.46 -2.35 -8.61
C PHE A 83 11.39 -2.44 -7.53
N GLY A 84 10.43 -1.53 -7.57
CA GLY A 84 9.32 -1.44 -6.65
C GLY A 84 9.10 0.00 -6.18
N THR A 85 8.04 0.22 -5.44
CA THR A 85 7.73 1.51 -4.82
C THR A 85 8.44 1.59 -3.46
N PRO A 86 9.35 2.54 -3.21
CA PRO A 86 10.23 2.56 -2.03
C PRO A 86 9.54 2.28 -0.69
N GLU A 87 8.34 2.78 -0.51
CA GLU A 87 7.55 2.65 0.71
C GLU A 87 7.09 1.21 0.99
N PHE A 88 6.87 0.41 -0.06
CA PHE A 88 6.34 -0.97 0.03
C PHE A 88 7.37 -2.05 -0.27
N VAL A 89 8.56 -1.64 -0.74
CA VAL A 89 9.62 -2.59 -1.11
C VAL A 89 10.20 -3.26 0.13
N ALA A 90 10.55 -4.54 0.00
CA ALA A 90 11.13 -5.31 1.10
C ALA A 90 12.65 -5.08 1.25
N PRO A 91 13.23 -5.28 2.46
CA PRO A 91 14.66 -5.11 2.71
C PRO A 91 15.56 -5.87 1.73
N GLU A 92 15.23 -7.13 1.40
CA GLU A 92 15.99 -7.94 0.46
C GLU A 92 16.02 -7.36 -0.96
N VAL A 93 14.95 -6.64 -1.38
CA VAL A 93 14.94 -5.95 -2.68
C VAL A 93 15.84 -4.73 -2.64
N VAL A 94 15.79 -3.93 -1.56
CA VAL A 94 16.65 -2.75 -1.37
C VAL A 94 18.13 -3.15 -1.35
N ASN A 95 18.46 -4.27 -0.70
CA ASN A 95 19.82 -4.80 -0.58
C ASN A 95 20.28 -5.58 -1.82
N PHE A 96 19.41 -5.80 -2.80
CA PHE A 96 19.66 -6.66 -3.95
C PHE A 96 20.00 -8.11 -3.55
N ASP A 97 19.31 -8.61 -2.52
CA ASP A 97 19.41 -9.98 -2.05
C ASP A 97 18.42 -10.91 -2.79
N GLN A 98 18.47 -12.21 -2.49
CA GLN A 98 17.55 -13.19 -3.05
C GLN A 98 16.13 -12.94 -2.52
N ILE A 99 15.18 -12.77 -3.43
CA ILE A 99 13.75 -12.61 -3.13
C ILE A 99 13.02 -13.96 -3.03
N GLY A 100 11.81 -13.92 -2.50
CA GLY A 100 10.95 -15.10 -2.35
C GLY A 100 9.51 -14.72 -2.04
N TYR A 101 8.68 -15.68 -1.66
CA TYR A 101 7.28 -15.44 -1.30
C TYR A 101 7.13 -14.41 -0.18
N GLY A 102 8.03 -14.40 0.80
CA GLY A 102 8.05 -13.42 1.88
C GLY A 102 8.23 -11.98 1.40
N THR A 103 8.78 -11.76 0.19
CA THR A 103 8.94 -10.41 -0.38
C THR A 103 7.58 -9.74 -0.61
N ASP A 104 6.59 -10.45 -1.17
CA ASP A 104 5.23 -9.92 -1.29
C ASP A 104 4.57 -9.75 0.09
N MET A 105 4.87 -10.64 1.03
CA MET A 105 4.27 -10.60 2.38
C MET A 105 4.74 -9.39 3.19
N TRP A 106 5.97 -8.88 2.97
CA TRP A 106 6.39 -7.60 3.51
C TRP A 106 5.49 -6.46 3.04
N SER A 107 5.26 -6.37 1.74
CA SER A 107 4.40 -5.33 1.16
C SER A 107 2.97 -5.42 1.70
N VAL A 108 2.44 -6.64 1.90
CA VAL A 108 1.14 -6.88 2.56
C VAL A 108 1.15 -6.34 3.99
N GLY A 109 2.24 -6.55 4.74
CA GLY A 109 2.43 -6.01 6.09
C GLY A 109 2.42 -4.48 6.12
N VAL A 110 3.11 -3.83 5.18
CA VAL A 110 3.11 -2.36 5.05
C VAL A 110 1.69 -1.85 4.72
N ILE A 111 1.00 -2.49 3.78
CA ILE A 111 -0.39 -2.14 3.44
C ILE A 111 -1.29 -2.24 4.69
N CYS A 112 -1.14 -3.30 5.48
CA CYS A 112 -1.90 -3.49 6.72
C CYS A 112 -1.62 -2.39 7.75
N TYR A 113 -0.35 -2.06 7.98
CA TYR A 113 0.05 -0.98 8.88
C TYR A 113 -0.57 0.36 8.46
N VAL A 114 -0.45 0.71 7.16
CA VAL A 114 -1.03 1.97 6.64
C VAL A 114 -2.55 1.97 6.74
N LEU A 115 -3.22 0.86 6.44
CA LEU A 115 -4.68 0.74 6.51
C LEU A 115 -5.21 0.94 7.93
N LEU A 116 -4.48 0.47 8.95
CA LEU A 116 -4.87 0.54 10.36
C LEU A 116 -4.46 1.84 11.06
N SER A 117 -3.46 2.57 10.56
CA SER A 117 -2.94 3.78 11.21
C SER A 117 -3.07 5.06 10.38
N GLY A 118 -3.13 4.92 9.06
CA GLY A 118 -2.98 6.05 8.13
C GLY A 118 -1.55 6.59 8.03
N LEU A 119 -0.57 5.84 8.56
CA LEU A 119 0.84 6.18 8.57
C LEU A 119 1.65 5.13 7.81
N SER A 120 2.79 5.51 7.25
CA SER A 120 3.73 4.57 6.68
C SER A 120 4.81 4.22 7.71
N PRO A 121 5.12 2.92 7.92
CA PRO A 121 6.04 2.50 8.98
C PRO A 121 7.49 2.91 8.73
N PHE A 122 7.87 3.16 7.47
CA PHE A 122 9.26 3.40 7.09
C PHE A 122 9.49 4.71 6.33
N MET A 123 8.46 5.55 6.17
CA MET A 123 8.53 6.78 5.40
C MET A 123 9.62 7.73 5.93
N GLY A 124 10.54 8.10 5.07
CA GLY A 124 11.49 9.21 5.27
C GLY A 124 11.09 10.45 4.48
N GLU A 125 11.92 11.47 4.52
CA GLU A 125 11.73 12.70 3.73
C GLU A 125 12.00 12.47 2.24
N THR A 126 12.85 11.49 1.92
CA THR A 126 13.25 11.11 0.56
C THR A 126 13.07 9.61 0.35
N ASP A 127 13.02 9.18 -0.92
CA ASP A 127 13.00 7.74 -1.27
C ASP A 127 14.26 7.02 -0.75
N ILE A 128 15.42 7.69 -0.74
CA ILE A 128 16.68 7.13 -0.23
C ILE A 128 16.57 6.87 1.27
N GLU A 129 16.05 7.82 2.02
CA GLU A 129 15.84 7.69 3.46
C GLU A 129 14.79 6.62 3.77
N THR A 130 13.69 6.58 3.01
CA THR A 130 12.68 5.52 3.12
C THR A 130 13.30 4.14 2.91
N MET A 131 14.11 3.95 1.87
CA MET A 131 14.82 2.69 1.63
C MET A 131 15.81 2.36 2.75
N ALA A 132 16.53 3.34 3.30
CA ALA A 132 17.41 3.13 4.45
C ALA A 132 16.60 2.66 5.68
N ASN A 133 15.46 3.28 5.96
CA ASN A 133 14.58 2.87 7.05
C ASN A 133 14.04 1.43 6.85
N VAL A 134 13.67 1.08 5.62
CA VAL A 134 13.26 -0.29 5.27
C VAL A 134 14.36 -1.29 5.59
N THR A 135 15.64 -1.01 5.25
CA THR A 135 16.75 -1.94 5.51
C THR A 135 17.01 -2.14 7.01
N VAL A 136 16.71 -1.13 7.83
CA VAL A 136 16.77 -1.22 9.30
C VAL A 136 15.62 -2.06 9.83
N ALA A 137 14.46 -2.02 9.18
CA ALA A 137 13.22 -2.72 9.55
C ALA A 137 12.73 -2.37 10.97
N LYS A 138 12.96 -1.12 11.42
CA LYS A 138 12.52 -0.65 12.74
C LYS A 138 11.31 0.27 12.57
N TYR A 139 10.24 -0.05 13.27
CA TYR A 139 8.99 0.72 13.36
C TYR A 139 8.41 0.54 14.76
N ASP A 140 7.38 1.31 15.12
CA ASP A 140 6.72 1.28 16.42
C ASP A 140 5.19 1.42 16.27
N TYR A 141 4.50 1.41 17.41
CA TYR A 141 3.06 1.62 17.54
C TYR A 141 2.74 2.79 18.50
N ASP A 142 3.66 3.72 18.65
CA ASP A 142 3.57 4.81 19.63
C ASP A 142 2.54 5.88 19.24
N ASP A 143 2.13 5.92 17.96
CA ASP A 143 1.13 6.86 17.48
C ASP A 143 -0.27 6.57 18.05
N GLU A 144 -1.00 7.63 18.36
CA GLU A 144 -2.38 7.58 18.87
C GLU A 144 -3.34 6.73 18.03
N ALA A 145 -3.08 6.57 16.72
CA ALA A 145 -3.87 5.73 15.83
C ALA A 145 -3.88 4.25 16.25
N PHE A 146 -2.86 3.80 16.99
CA PHE A 146 -2.75 2.42 17.48
C PHE A 146 -3.40 2.19 18.85
N ASN A 147 -3.90 3.25 19.53
CA ASN A 147 -4.55 3.10 20.84
C ASN A 147 -5.84 2.27 20.78
N GLU A 148 -6.54 2.30 19.64
CA GLU A 148 -7.81 1.58 19.43
C GLU A 148 -7.62 0.29 18.61
N ILE A 149 -6.39 -0.08 18.28
CA ILE A 149 -6.04 -1.27 17.48
C ILE A 149 -5.73 -2.44 18.41
N SER A 150 -6.32 -3.61 18.12
CA SER A 150 -6.14 -4.81 18.91
C SER A 150 -4.69 -5.34 18.87
N GLU A 151 -4.31 -6.06 19.93
CA GLU A 151 -3.00 -6.73 19.97
C GLU A 151 -2.87 -7.82 18.89
N ASP A 152 -3.96 -8.48 18.51
CA ASP A 152 -3.96 -9.45 17.41
C ASP A 152 -3.63 -8.78 16.07
N ALA A 153 -4.10 -7.54 15.84
CA ALA A 153 -3.76 -6.77 14.65
C ALA A 153 -2.28 -6.37 14.63
N LYS A 154 -1.75 -5.94 15.76
CA LYS A 154 -0.32 -5.60 15.92
C LYS A 154 0.55 -6.84 15.73
N ASP A 155 0.17 -7.98 16.30
CA ASP A 155 0.87 -9.26 16.13
C ASP A 155 0.88 -9.70 14.65
N PHE A 156 -0.25 -9.53 13.95
CA PHE A 156 -0.31 -9.80 12.51
C PHE A 156 0.69 -8.98 11.70
N ILE A 157 0.77 -7.66 11.97
CA ILE A 157 1.75 -6.77 11.33
C ILE A 157 3.18 -7.20 11.69
N GLN A 158 3.45 -7.48 12.98
CA GLN A 158 4.78 -7.88 13.45
C GLN A 158 5.29 -9.14 12.76
N LYS A 159 4.40 -10.11 12.53
CA LYS A 159 4.75 -11.36 11.85
C LYS A 159 4.95 -11.22 10.34
N LEU A 160 4.53 -10.10 9.75
CA LEU A 160 4.76 -9.78 8.34
C LEU A 160 5.98 -8.88 8.15
N LEU A 161 6.19 -7.90 9.04
CA LEU A 161 7.30 -6.95 8.95
C LEU A 161 8.56 -7.45 9.68
N VAL A 162 8.89 -8.72 9.49
CA VAL A 162 10.13 -9.35 9.94
C VAL A 162 11.22 -9.10 8.90
N LYS A 163 12.46 -8.80 9.35
CA LYS A 163 13.56 -8.49 8.44
C LYS A 163 13.93 -9.66 7.54
N ASP A 164 14.04 -10.86 8.11
CA ASP A 164 14.28 -12.08 7.34
C ASP A 164 13.00 -12.52 6.63
N LYS A 165 13.06 -12.64 5.29
CA LYS A 165 11.91 -13.00 4.46
C LYS A 165 11.35 -14.39 4.75
N ASP A 166 12.21 -15.30 5.21
CA ASP A 166 11.85 -16.70 5.45
C ASP A 166 11.16 -16.90 6.81
N ASP A 167 11.32 -15.93 7.74
CA ASP A 167 10.63 -15.89 9.04
C ASP A 167 9.25 -15.20 8.98
N ARG A 168 8.90 -14.56 7.85
CA ARG A 168 7.60 -13.90 7.68
C ARG A 168 6.48 -14.92 7.52
N LEU A 169 5.28 -14.58 7.99
CA LEU A 169 4.09 -15.37 7.70
C LEU A 169 3.93 -15.55 6.19
N SER A 170 3.75 -16.81 5.76
CA SER A 170 3.32 -17.11 4.39
C SER A 170 1.89 -16.62 4.16
N ALA A 171 1.49 -16.45 2.90
CA ALA A 171 0.12 -16.07 2.57
C ALA A 171 -0.92 -17.08 3.12
N SER A 172 -0.64 -18.38 3.06
CA SER A 172 -1.51 -19.41 3.65
C SER A 172 -1.58 -19.33 5.18
N SER A 173 -0.45 -19.07 5.85
CA SER A 173 -0.42 -18.93 7.32
C SER A 173 -1.17 -17.68 7.80
N THR A 174 -1.18 -16.60 7.03
CA THR A 174 -1.96 -15.40 7.38
C THR A 174 -3.45 -15.68 7.46
N LEU A 175 -3.99 -16.56 6.62
CA LEU A 175 -5.42 -16.89 6.57
C LEU A 175 -5.91 -17.64 7.82
N THR A 176 -4.99 -18.23 8.58
CA THR A 176 -5.27 -18.90 9.86
C THR A 176 -4.90 -18.05 11.07
N HIS A 177 -4.42 -16.83 10.87
CA HIS A 177 -4.05 -15.94 11.97
C HIS A 177 -5.28 -15.49 12.77
N PRO A 178 -5.22 -15.44 14.13
CA PRO A 178 -6.34 -15.06 14.98
C PRO A 178 -7.03 -13.78 14.55
N TRP A 179 -6.27 -12.75 14.19
CA TRP A 179 -6.83 -11.47 13.73
C TRP A 179 -7.76 -11.59 12.52
N LEU A 180 -7.44 -12.47 11.56
CA LEU A 180 -8.29 -12.67 10.37
C LEU A 180 -9.45 -13.63 10.59
N ILE A 181 -9.40 -14.56 11.55
CA ILE A 181 -10.46 -15.55 11.79
C ILE A 181 -11.41 -15.17 12.90
N GLN A 182 -10.97 -14.36 13.89
CA GLN A 182 -11.80 -13.92 15.00
C GLN A 182 -12.57 -12.63 14.66
N SER A 183 -13.57 -12.31 15.50
CA SER A 183 -14.35 -11.08 15.34
C SER A 183 -13.49 -9.88 15.79
N ALA A 184 -12.98 -9.11 14.86
CA ALA A 184 -12.26 -7.89 15.15
C ALA A 184 -13.17 -6.78 15.69
N LEU A 185 -12.60 -5.75 16.30
CA LEU A 185 -13.30 -4.61 16.89
C LEU A 185 -14.12 -3.85 15.84
N CYS A 186 -15.33 -3.45 16.24
CA CYS A 186 -16.25 -2.67 15.42
C CYS A 186 -16.24 -1.17 15.73
N THR A 187 -15.32 -0.70 16.60
CA THR A 187 -15.15 0.72 16.91
C THR A 187 -14.71 1.48 15.67
N GLU A 188 -15.27 2.65 15.45
CA GLU A 188 -14.91 3.51 14.32
C GLU A 188 -13.53 4.12 14.54
N LEU A 189 -12.61 3.89 13.60
CA LEU A 189 -11.23 4.38 13.62
C LEU A 189 -11.16 5.80 13.02
N ARG A 190 -11.63 6.80 13.77
CA ARG A 190 -11.72 8.20 13.29
C ARG A 190 -10.35 8.84 13.07
N VAL A 191 -9.42 8.61 14.00
CA VAL A 191 -8.05 9.12 13.92
C VAL A 191 -7.37 8.54 12.70
N THR A 192 -7.43 7.21 12.54
CA THR A 192 -6.90 6.51 11.36
C THR A 192 -7.50 7.03 10.06
N LYS A 193 -8.82 7.18 9.98
CA LYS A 193 -9.49 7.68 8.76
C LYS A 193 -9.02 9.09 8.40
N SER A 194 -8.85 9.98 9.38
CA SER A 194 -8.31 11.33 9.18
C SER A 194 -6.88 11.30 8.63
N LYS A 195 -6.02 10.46 9.20
CA LYS A 195 -4.62 10.29 8.76
C LYS A 195 -4.56 9.66 7.37
N LEU A 196 -5.37 8.64 7.08
CA LEU A 196 -5.50 8.06 5.74
C LEU A 196 -5.93 9.07 4.68
N LYS A 197 -6.88 9.97 4.99
CA LYS A 197 -7.25 11.06 4.07
C LYS A 197 -6.03 11.91 3.71
N ARG A 198 -5.23 12.31 4.69
CA ARG A 198 -3.99 13.10 4.47
C ARG A 198 -2.96 12.31 3.65
N TYR A 199 -2.78 11.04 3.97
CA TYR A 199 -1.87 10.14 3.25
C TYR A 199 -2.26 10.04 1.77
N VAL A 200 -3.52 9.73 1.45
CA VAL A 200 -4.02 9.61 0.07
C VAL A 200 -3.89 10.93 -0.69
N ILE A 201 -4.26 12.06 -0.06
CA ILE A 201 -4.13 13.39 -0.67
C ILE A 201 -2.66 13.67 -1.00
N LYS A 202 -1.74 13.45 -0.06
CA LYS A 202 -0.29 13.64 -0.28
C LYS A 202 0.22 12.80 -1.47
N LYS A 203 -0.19 11.53 -1.55
CA LYS A 203 0.17 10.64 -2.66
C LYS A 203 -0.37 11.13 -4.01
N ARG A 204 -1.63 11.57 -4.06
CA ARG A 204 -2.23 12.14 -5.27
C ARG A 204 -1.50 13.39 -5.74
N TRP A 205 -1.18 14.31 -4.83
CA TRP A 205 -0.40 15.51 -5.13
C TRP A 205 0.98 15.17 -5.66
N ALA A 206 1.72 14.25 -5.05
CA ALA A 206 3.02 13.82 -5.53
C ALA A 206 2.94 13.22 -6.96
N LYS A 207 1.92 12.38 -7.23
CA LYS A 207 1.65 11.85 -8.59
C LYS A 207 1.37 12.98 -9.60
N ALA A 208 0.52 13.94 -9.24
CA ALA A 208 0.17 15.06 -10.12
C ALA A 208 1.38 15.95 -10.42
N VAL A 209 2.18 16.29 -9.41
CA VAL A 209 3.42 17.07 -9.58
C VAL A 209 4.41 16.33 -10.48
N SER A 210 4.62 15.02 -10.26
CA SER A 210 5.49 14.20 -11.10
C SER A 210 5.03 14.15 -12.56
N ALA A 211 3.73 14.04 -12.80
CA ALA A 211 3.15 14.08 -14.14
C ALA A 211 3.39 15.43 -14.85
N VAL A 212 3.19 16.55 -14.14
CA VAL A 212 3.44 17.90 -14.65
C VAL A 212 4.93 18.08 -15.00
N ILE A 213 5.85 17.62 -14.11
CA ILE A 213 7.28 17.67 -14.36
C ILE A 213 7.66 16.84 -15.59
N ALA A 214 7.09 15.64 -15.73
CA ALA A 214 7.32 14.77 -16.89
C ALA A 214 6.84 15.43 -18.19
N LEU A 215 5.63 16.01 -18.21
CA LEU A 215 5.09 16.73 -19.35
C LEU A 215 5.97 17.92 -19.72
N LYS A 216 6.44 18.70 -18.74
CA LYS A 216 7.34 19.83 -18.97
C LYS A 216 8.68 19.38 -19.58
N ARG A 217 9.24 18.25 -19.11
CA ARG A 217 10.47 17.66 -19.69
C ARG A 217 10.27 17.15 -21.11
N MET A 218 9.07 16.74 -21.48
CA MET A 218 8.69 16.35 -22.85
C MET A 218 8.36 17.54 -23.76
N GLY A 219 8.55 18.79 -23.27
CA GLY A 219 8.34 20.00 -24.07
C GLY A 219 6.92 20.56 -24.07
N ALA A 220 6.02 20.08 -23.23
CA ALA A 220 4.70 20.68 -23.06
C ALA A 220 4.82 22.11 -22.53
N LYS A 221 4.23 23.07 -23.25
CA LYS A 221 4.09 24.45 -22.80
C LYS A 221 2.76 24.61 -22.09
N PHE A 222 2.78 25.05 -20.86
CA PHE A 222 1.58 25.44 -20.13
C PHE A 222 1.33 26.93 -20.39
N GLU A 223 0.20 27.30 -21.01
CA GLU A 223 -0.19 28.70 -21.14
C GLU A 223 -0.55 29.24 -19.76
N ASP A 224 0.06 30.37 -19.37
CA ASP A 224 -0.30 31.09 -18.16
C ASP A 224 -1.74 31.61 -18.29
N VAL A 225 -2.60 31.23 -17.36
CA VAL A 225 -4.04 31.63 -17.34
C VAL A 225 -4.20 33.14 -17.23
N HIS A 226 -3.17 33.87 -16.79
CA HIS A 226 -3.17 35.33 -16.64
C HIS A 226 -3.16 36.10 -17.98
N ASP A 227 -2.63 35.50 -19.07
CA ASP A 227 -2.56 36.19 -20.36
C ASP A 227 -3.91 36.33 -21.10
N LYS A 228 -4.97 35.70 -20.63
CA LYS A 228 -6.31 35.79 -21.25
C LYS A 228 -7.17 36.94 -20.76
N GLU A 229 -6.89 37.51 -19.59
CA GLU A 229 -7.68 38.62 -19.05
C GLU A 229 -7.23 39.99 -19.61
N GLU A 230 -5.96 40.18 -19.92
CA GLU A 230 -5.46 41.44 -20.48
C GLU A 230 -5.86 41.64 -21.95
N LYS A 231 -6.07 40.58 -22.74
CA LYS A 231 -6.52 40.72 -24.16
C LYS A 231 -8.01 41.00 -24.34
N LYS A 232 -8.81 40.91 -23.28
CA LYS A 232 -10.25 41.25 -23.33
C LYS A 232 -10.54 42.70 -22.94
N ASN A 233 -9.64 43.41 -22.28
CA ASN A 233 -9.85 44.78 -21.80
C ASN A 233 -9.12 45.87 -22.64
N GLY A 234 -8.44 45.49 -23.71
CA GLY A 234 -7.70 46.42 -24.59
C GLY A 234 -8.36 46.73 -25.94
N GLY A 235 -9.63 46.46 -26.08
CA GLY A 235 -10.37 46.74 -27.36
C GLY A 235 -11.58 47.63 -27.12
N ASN A 236 -11.34 48.91 -27.00
CA ASN A 236 -12.32 49.96 -27.23
C ASN A 236 -11.61 51.21 -27.74
#